data_70c388fa7f6fcf0625f14e13b04d9427
#
_entry.id   70c388fa7f6fcf0625f14e13b04d9427
#
_cell.length_a   1.000
_cell.length_b   1.000
_cell.length_c   1.000
_cell.angle_alpha   90.00
_cell.angle_beta   90.00
_cell.angle_gamma   90.00
#
_symmetry.space_group_name_H-M   'P 1'
#
loop_
_entity.id
_entity.type
_entity.pdbx_description
1 polymer ?
#
loop_
_entity_poly.entity_id
_entity_poly.type
_entity_poly.pdbx_seq_one_letter_code
_entity_poly.pdbx_strand_id
1 'polypeptide(L)'
;MSRTVRAALLQTEWTGDKESMIDRHEEAAHDAAAQGAQVMCFQELFYGPYFCQVQDPAYYDYTEEIPAGPTTKRFQSVAKELGTVLVLPMYERVREGLYYNTAAVVDADGTYLGKYRKQHIPHVQGFWEKFYFRPGDGGYPIFDTAVGKVGVYICYDRHFPEGWRALGVNGAEIVFNPSATSRGLSSYLWKLEQPAAAVANEYYIGAINRVGIEPLGDDDFYGTSYFVDPEGKFVGDTGDAHKPELLVRDLDMDLIKVVRDRWAFYRDRRPDAYGDLTKD
;
A
#
# COMPACT_ATOMS: atom_id res chain seq x y z
N MET A 1 23.70 -17.53 -2.72
CA MET A 1 22.90 -16.98 -3.82
C MET A 1 22.25 -15.70 -3.28
N SER A 2 22.25 -14.62 -4.05
CA SER A 2 21.57 -13.37 -3.69
C SER A 2 20.07 -13.64 -3.56
N ARG A 3 19.44 -13.12 -2.51
CA ARG A 3 17.99 -13.19 -2.30
C ARG A 3 17.33 -12.03 -3.05
N THR A 4 16.78 -12.31 -4.22
CA THR A 4 16.04 -11.33 -5.03
C THR A 4 14.55 -11.60 -4.93
N VAL A 5 13.74 -10.57 -4.70
CA VAL A 5 12.28 -10.61 -4.77
C VAL A 5 11.83 -9.77 -5.94
N ARG A 6 11.09 -10.37 -6.88
CA ARG A 6 10.43 -9.63 -7.96
C ARG A 6 9.07 -9.15 -7.48
N ALA A 7 8.90 -7.84 -7.40
CA ALA A 7 7.71 -7.18 -6.86
C ALA A 7 6.98 -6.39 -7.95
N ALA A 8 5.65 -6.30 -7.85
CA ALA A 8 4.80 -5.61 -8.80
C ALA A 8 3.87 -4.58 -8.15
N LEU A 9 3.58 -3.51 -8.89
CA LEU A 9 2.62 -2.46 -8.56
C LEU A 9 1.75 -2.20 -9.78
N LEU A 10 0.43 -2.13 -9.61
CA LEU A 10 -0.47 -1.65 -10.66
C LEU A 10 -0.97 -0.26 -10.33
N GLN A 11 -0.62 0.75 -11.13
CA GLN A 11 -1.36 2.00 -11.19
C GLN A 11 -2.38 1.92 -12.32
N THR A 12 -3.64 2.22 -12.04
CA THR A 12 -4.70 2.19 -13.04
C THR A 12 -5.74 3.28 -12.80
N GLU A 13 -6.51 3.58 -13.83
CA GLU A 13 -7.66 4.48 -13.80
C GLU A 13 -8.93 3.72 -13.41
N TRP A 14 -9.98 4.44 -13.08
CA TRP A 14 -11.30 3.92 -12.85
C TRP A 14 -11.91 3.37 -14.14
N THR A 15 -12.43 2.15 -14.13
CA THR A 15 -12.96 1.46 -15.33
C THR A 15 -14.47 1.54 -15.49
N GLY A 16 -15.17 2.17 -14.51
CA GLY A 16 -16.63 2.44 -14.61
C GLY A 16 -17.50 1.71 -13.59
N ASP A 17 -17.09 0.53 -13.10
CA ASP A 17 -17.82 -0.23 -12.10
C ASP A 17 -16.89 -1.11 -11.25
N LYS A 18 -17.42 -1.67 -10.15
CA LYS A 18 -16.66 -2.46 -9.18
C LYS A 18 -16.08 -3.75 -9.79
N GLU A 19 -16.86 -4.48 -10.57
CA GLU A 19 -16.43 -5.77 -11.11
C GLU A 19 -15.33 -5.58 -12.15
N SER A 20 -15.47 -4.59 -13.04
CA SER A 20 -14.42 -4.29 -14.02
C SER A 20 -13.10 -3.88 -13.39
N MET A 21 -13.13 -3.20 -12.23
CA MET A 21 -11.91 -2.91 -11.45
C MET A 21 -11.30 -4.18 -10.84
N ILE A 22 -12.14 -5.07 -10.31
CA ILE A 22 -11.68 -6.36 -9.76
C ILE A 22 -11.04 -7.19 -10.88
N ASP A 23 -11.71 -7.32 -12.03
CA ASP A 23 -11.21 -8.03 -13.21
C ASP A 23 -9.87 -7.45 -13.69
N ARG A 24 -9.79 -6.11 -13.79
CA ARG A 24 -8.55 -5.41 -14.19
C ARG A 24 -7.37 -5.71 -13.27
N HIS A 25 -7.60 -5.80 -11.96
CA HIS A 25 -6.54 -6.11 -11.00
C HIS A 25 -6.17 -7.59 -11.03
N GLU A 26 -7.12 -8.49 -11.29
CA GLU A 26 -6.83 -9.91 -11.49
C GLU A 26 -6.03 -10.16 -12.77
N GLU A 27 -6.42 -9.57 -13.90
CA GLU A 27 -5.63 -9.61 -15.14
C GLU A 27 -4.20 -9.13 -14.92
N ALA A 28 -4.03 -8.00 -14.22
CA ALA A 28 -2.71 -7.47 -13.90
C ALA A 28 -1.91 -8.38 -12.97
N ALA A 29 -2.56 -9.11 -12.05
CA ALA A 29 -1.89 -10.09 -11.21
C ALA A 29 -1.38 -11.28 -12.03
N HIS A 30 -2.16 -11.77 -13.00
CA HIS A 30 -1.71 -12.78 -13.96
C HIS A 30 -0.54 -12.29 -14.81
N ASP A 31 -0.61 -11.05 -15.32
CA ASP A 31 0.46 -10.44 -16.12
C ASP A 31 1.76 -10.25 -15.29
N ALA A 32 1.63 -9.86 -14.02
CA ALA A 32 2.75 -9.73 -13.11
C ALA A 32 3.39 -11.10 -12.82
N ALA A 33 2.59 -12.11 -12.52
CA ALA A 33 3.06 -13.48 -12.29
C ALA A 33 3.73 -14.07 -13.52
N ALA A 34 3.20 -13.84 -14.73
CA ALA A 34 3.81 -14.24 -15.99
C ALA A 34 5.20 -13.59 -16.20
N GLN A 35 5.45 -12.41 -15.63
CA GLN A 35 6.75 -11.75 -15.58
C GLN A 35 7.59 -12.19 -14.37
N GLY A 36 7.12 -13.16 -13.59
CA GLY A 36 7.80 -13.74 -12.44
C GLY A 36 7.66 -12.95 -11.14
N ALA A 37 6.67 -12.05 -11.02
CA ALA A 37 6.40 -11.36 -9.78
C ALA A 37 5.98 -12.35 -8.67
N GLN A 38 6.54 -12.16 -7.49
CA GLN A 38 6.31 -12.98 -6.30
C GLN A 38 5.44 -12.27 -5.26
N VAL A 39 5.33 -10.94 -5.38
CA VAL A 39 4.47 -10.09 -4.55
C VAL A 39 3.91 -8.94 -5.39
N MET A 40 2.65 -8.61 -5.18
CA MET A 40 2.01 -7.47 -5.83
C MET A 40 1.13 -6.71 -4.84
N CYS A 41 1.17 -5.38 -4.93
CA CYS A 41 0.25 -4.52 -4.18
C CYS A 41 -0.64 -3.75 -5.15
N PHE A 42 -1.94 -3.68 -4.84
CA PHE A 42 -2.93 -2.91 -5.56
C PHE A 42 -3.00 -1.47 -5.01
N GLN A 43 -3.62 -0.57 -5.77
CA GLN A 43 -3.83 0.82 -5.33
C GLN A 43 -4.86 0.92 -4.19
N GLU A 44 -4.89 2.04 -3.48
CA GLU A 44 -5.84 2.28 -2.37
C GLU A 44 -7.29 2.17 -2.85
N LEU A 45 -8.16 1.44 -2.10
CA LEU A 45 -9.58 1.22 -2.40
C LEU A 45 -9.78 0.72 -3.85
N PHE A 46 -9.02 -0.29 -4.24
CA PHE A 46 -8.74 -0.64 -5.63
C PHE A 46 -9.97 -0.96 -6.48
N TYR A 47 -11.07 -1.45 -5.90
CA TYR A 47 -12.26 -1.88 -6.64
C TYR A 47 -13.35 -0.80 -6.76
N GLY A 48 -13.12 0.40 -6.23
CA GLY A 48 -14.03 1.54 -6.36
C GLY A 48 -13.40 2.74 -7.05
N PRO A 49 -14.21 3.73 -7.45
CA PRO A 49 -13.66 5.06 -7.66
C PRO A 49 -13.11 5.57 -6.33
N TYR A 50 -12.29 6.59 -6.33
CA TYR A 50 -11.92 7.24 -5.08
C TYR A 50 -13.10 8.11 -4.59
N PHE A 51 -14.10 7.45 -4.02
CA PHE A 51 -15.38 8.05 -3.61
C PHE A 51 -15.23 9.10 -2.49
N CYS A 52 -14.06 9.20 -1.86
CA CYS A 52 -13.82 10.20 -0.83
C CYS A 52 -13.72 11.64 -1.36
N GLN A 53 -13.79 11.85 -2.67
CA GLN A 53 -13.97 13.18 -3.28
C GLN A 53 -15.32 13.81 -2.94
N VAL A 54 -16.32 12.98 -2.60
CA VAL A 54 -17.66 13.40 -2.18
C VAL A 54 -18.03 12.80 -0.82
N GLN A 55 -19.13 13.30 -0.20
CA GLN A 55 -19.72 12.74 1.02
C GLN A 55 -21.10 12.16 0.66
N ASP A 56 -21.11 10.92 0.16
CA ASP A 56 -22.34 10.25 -0.29
C ASP A 56 -22.47 8.86 0.35
N PRO A 57 -23.54 8.61 1.14
CA PRO A 57 -23.77 7.31 1.77
C PRO A 57 -23.93 6.13 0.79
N ALA A 58 -24.25 6.39 -0.50
CA ALA A 58 -24.35 5.33 -1.50
C ALA A 58 -23.05 4.50 -1.62
N TYR A 59 -21.89 5.10 -1.30
CA TYR A 59 -20.60 4.37 -1.33
C TYR A 59 -20.41 3.41 -0.16
N TYR A 60 -21.27 3.40 0.86
CA TYR A 60 -21.26 2.34 1.87
C TYR A 60 -21.57 0.95 1.27
N ASP A 61 -22.23 0.89 0.12
CA ASP A 61 -22.52 -0.36 -0.60
C ASP A 61 -21.24 -1.02 -1.18
N TYR A 62 -20.13 -0.29 -1.28
CA TYR A 62 -18.83 -0.83 -1.68
C TYR A 62 -18.12 -1.62 -0.58
N THR A 63 -18.64 -1.59 0.66
CA THR A 63 -18.00 -2.25 1.81
C THR A 63 -18.08 -3.77 1.72
N GLU A 64 -17.03 -4.44 2.20
CA GLU A 64 -17.00 -5.89 2.36
C GLU A 64 -16.46 -6.30 3.72
N GLU A 65 -16.86 -7.46 4.20
CA GLU A 65 -16.24 -8.10 5.35
C GLU A 65 -14.87 -8.68 4.96
N ILE A 66 -13.85 -8.46 5.78
CA ILE A 66 -12.51 -9.00 5.56
C ILE A 66 -12.17 -9.98 6.70
N PRO A 67 -11.87 -11.26 6.39
CA PRO A 67 -11.66 -11.86 5.07
C PRO A 67 -12.89 -12.53 4.44
N ALA A 68 -14.07 -12.45 5.03
CA ALA A 68 -15.23 -13.25 4.62
C ALA A 68 -15.87 -12.82 3.29
N GLY A 69 -15.61 -11.59 2.84
CA GLY A 69 -16.18 -11.00 1.62
C GLY A 69 -15.73 -11.65 0.33
N PRO A 70 -16.49 -11.45 -0.76
CA PRO A 70 -16.26 -12.12 -2.05
C PRO A 70 -14.91 -11.72 -2.66
N THR A 71 -14.52 -10.45 -2.59
CA THR A 71 -13.26 -9.98 -3.18
C THR A 71 -12.05 -10.61 -2.51
N THR A 72 -12.00 -10.68 -1.17
CA THR A 72 -10.88 -11.37 -0.48
C THR A 72 -10.82 -12.84 -0.89
N LYS A 73 -11.96 -13.54 -0.94
CA LYS A 73 -12.00 -14.96 -1.35
C LYS A 73 -11.52 -15.18 -2.78
N ARG A 74 -11.93 -14.31 -3.70
CA ARG A 74 -11.48 -14.35 -5.10
C ARG A 74 -9.95 -14.24 -5.16
N PHE A 75 -9.37 -13.25 -4.53
CA PHE A 75 -7.92 -13.04 -4.53
C PHE A 75 -7.12 -14.04 -3.68
N GLN A 76 -7.73 -14.71 -2.71
CA GLN A 76 -7.11 -15.89 -2.08
C GLN A 76 -6.92 -17.03 -3.11
N SER A 77 -7.90 -17.25 -3.98
CA SER A 77 -7.80 -18.24 -5.05
C SER A 77 -6.76 -17.84 -6.09
N VAL A 78 -6.75 -16.57 -6.51
CA VAL A 78 -5.76 -16.01 -7.45
C VAL A 78 -4.33 -16.09 -6.88
N ALA A 79 -4.12 -15.69 -5.62
CA ALA A 79 -2.81 -15.78 -4.96
C ALA A 79 -2.27 -17.21 -4.97
N LYS A 80 -3.13 -18.19 -4.62
CA LYS A 80 -2.79 -19.61 -4.62
C LYS A 80 -2.48 -20.13 -6.03
N GLU A 81 -3.28 -19.76 -7.02
CA GLU A 81 -3.09 -20.16 -8.43
C GLU A 81 -1.76 -19.65 -8.96
N LEU A 82 -1.44 -18.38 -8.69
CA LEU A 82 -0.25 -17.70 -9.19
C LEU A 82 1.01 -17.95 -8.35
N GLY A 83 0.87 -18.45 -7.12
CA GLY A 83 1.98 -18.55 -6.18
C GLY A 83 2.53 -17.16 -5.79
N THR A 84 1.68 -16.14 -5.71
CA THR A 84 2.05 -14.73 -5.55
C THR A 84 1.39 -14.13 -4.31
N VAL A 85 2.17 -13.44 -3.48
CA VAL A 85 1.66 -12.66 -2.33
C VAL A 85 0.88 -11.45 -2.84
N LEU A 86 -0.34 -11.24 -2.34
CA LEU A 86 -1.18 -10.12 -2.74
C LEU A 86 -1.52 -9.20 -1.56
N VAL A 87 -1.36 -7.90 -1.76
CA VAL A 87 -1.79 -6.84 -0.83
C VAL A 87 -2.99 -6.14 -1.44
N LEU A 88 -4.13 -6.22 -0.75
CA LEU A 88 -5.47 -5.86 -1.24
C LEU A 88 -6.05 -4.69 -0.43
N PRO A 89 -5.85 -3.42 -0.82
CA PRO A 89 -6.44 -2.26 -0.15
C PRO A 89 -7.92 -2.11 -0.49
N MET A 90 -8.78 -2.27 0.51
CA MET A 90 -10.24 -2.42 0.35
C MET A 90 -11.01 -1.57 1.36
N TYR A 91 -12.32 -1.44 1.15
CA TYR A 91 -13.26 -0.81 2.08
C TYR A 91 -13.89 -1.87 2.99
N GLU A 92 -13.41 -1.93 4.25
CA GLU A 92 -13.84 -2.93 5.22
C GLU A 92 -15.13 -2.54 5.93
N ARG A 93 -16.06 -3.48 6.03
CA ARG A 93 -17.19 -3.46 6.96
C ARG A 93 -16.95 -4.46 8.09
N VAL A 94 -16.94 -3.98 9.33
CA VAL A 94 -16.99 -4.83 10.51
C VAL A 94 -18.45 -5.13 10.90
N ARG A 95 -19.30 -4.12 10.82
CA ARG A 95 -20.75 -4.15 10.94
C ARG A 95 -21.31 -2.86 10.36
N GLU A 96 -22.62 -2.75 10.21
CA GLU A 96 -23.27 -1.54 9.76
C GLU A 96 -22.85 -0.33 10.63
N GLY A 97 -22.44 0.75 9.97
CA GLY A 97 -21.95 1.98 10.61
C GLY A 97 -20.54 1.92 11.19
N LEU A 98 -19.77 0.82 10.96
CA LEU A 98 -18.38 0.69 11.40
C LEU A 98 -17.50 0.19 10.26
N TYR A 99 -16.81 1.13 9.62
CA TYR A 99 -16.05 0.93 8.40
C TYR A 99 -14.62 1.42 8.52
N TYR A 100 -13.71 0.79 7.76
CA TYR A 100 -12.29 1.11 7.73
C TYR A 100 -11.72 1.08 6.31
N ASN A 101 -10.73 1.91 6.06
CA ASN A 101 -9.82 1.77 4.92
C ASN A 101 -8.76 0.74 5.31
N THR A 102 -8.74 -0.41 4.63
CA THR A 102 -8.05 -1.61 5.11
C THR A 102 -7.30 -2.29 3.98
N ALA A 103 -6.07 -2.72 4.22
CA ALA A 103 -5.35 -3.61 3.32
C ALA A 103 -5.29 -5.03 3.90
N ALA A 104 -5.89 -5.99 3.19
CA ALA A 104 -5.74 -7.41 3.49
C ALA A 104 -4.44 -7.94 2.87
N VAL A 105 -3.77 -8.88 3.54
CA VAL A 105 -2.57 -9.55 3.03
C VAL A 105 -2.86 -11.03 2.87
N VAL A 106 -2.64 -11.54 1.66
CA VAL A 106 -2.82 -12.94 1.27
C VAL A 106 -1.48 -13.49 0.83
N ASP A 107 -1.09 -14.63 1.40
CA ASP A 107 0.16 -15.30 1.05
C ASP A 107 0.07 -16.06 -0.29
N ALA A 108 1.20 -16.46 -0.81
CA ALA A 108 1.35 -17.18 -2.08
C ALA A 108 0.60 -18.52 -2.16
N ASP A 109 0.26 -19.12 -1.02
CA ASP A 109 -0.56 -20.34 -0.95
C ASP A 109 -2.07 -20.06 -0.85
N GLY A 110 -2.48 -18.76 -0.85
CA GLY A 110 -3.86 -18.30 -0.69
C GLY A 110 -4.28 -18.10 0.78
N THR A 111 -3.37 -18.31 1.73
CA THR A 111 -3.66 -18.08 3.16
C THR A 111 -3.85 -16.58 3.43
N TYR A 112 -4.96 -16.22 4.07
CA TYR A 112 -5.15 -14.88 4.61
C TYR A 112 -4.28 -14.71 5.87
N LEU A 113 -3.30 -13.80 5.82
CA LEU A 113 -2.36 -13.56 6.92
C LEU A 113 -2.85 -12.53 7.92
N GLY A 114 -3.76 -11.65 7.53
CA GLY A 114 -4.25 -10.57 8.36
C GLY A 114 -4.48 -9.29 7.57
N LYS A 115 -4.64 -8.18 8.29
CA LYS A 115 -4.94 -6.88 7.68
C LYS A 115 -4.31 -5.72 8.44
N TYR A 116 -4.03 -4.65 7.70
CA TYR A 116 -3.70 -3.33 8.25
C TYR A 116 -4.88 -2.38 8.03
N ARG A 117 -5.29 -1.65 9.06
CA ARG A 117 -6.29 -0.58 9.00
C ARG A 117 -5.59 0.77 9.04
N LYS A 118 -5.87 1.63 8.07
CA LYS A 118 -5.29 2.98 7.96
C LYS A 118 -5.44 3.74 9.29
N GLN A 119 -4.32 4.18 9.86
CA GLN A 119 -4.29 4.82 11.18
C GLN A 119 -4.69 6.29 11.10
N HIS A 120 -4.20 7.02 10.10
CA HIS A 120 -4.41 8.44 9.94
C HIS A 120 -5.40 8.71 8.81
N ILE A 121 -6.54 9.30 9.15
CA ILE A 121 -7.64 9.54 8.22
C ILE A 121 -7.71 11.03 7.88
N PRO A 122 -7.43 11.44 6.62
CA PRO A 122 -7.53 12.83 6.20
C PRO A 122 -8.98 13.33 6.19
N HIS A 123 -9.13 14.65 6.30
CA HIS A 123 -10.42 15.32 6.14
C HIS A 123 -10.22 16.73 5.62
N VAL A 124 -9.93 16.82 4.34
CA VAL A 124 -9.76 18.06 3.59
C VAL A 124 -10.57 17.97 2.30
N GLN A 125 -10.74 19.09 1.61
CA GLN A 125 -11.47 19.12 0.34
C GLN A 125 -10.89 18.10 -0.66
N GLY A 126 -11.76 17.30 -1.28
CA GLY A 126 -11.40 16.20 -2.18
C GLY A 126 -10.98 14.91 -1.46
N PHE A 127 -10.77 14.96 -0.13
CA PHE A 127 -10.34 13.81 0.69
C PHE A 127 -11.18 13.72 1.96
N TRP A 128 -12.51 13.53 1.80
CA TRP A 128 -13.48 13.46 2.90
C TRP A 128 -13.50 12.09 3.58
N GLU A 129 -12.34 11.52 3.85
CA GLU A 129 -12.23 10.14 4.34
C GLU A 129 -12.86 9.93 5.73
N LYS A 130 -12.88 10.95 6.61
CA LYS A 130 -13.55 10.81 7.92
C LYS A 130 -15.07 10.66 7.84
N PHE A 131 -15.69 10.93 6.68
CA PHE A 131 -17.09 10.60 6.44
C PHE A 131 -17.30 9.07 6.34
N TYR A 132 -16.30 8.35 5.84
CA TYR A 132 -16.40 6.92 5.52
C TYR A 132 -15.71 6.04 6.55
N PHE A 133 -14.56 6.47 7.10
CA PHE A 133 -13.66 5.59 7.82
C PHE A 133 -13.42 6.04 9.26
N ARG A 134 -13.41 5.04 10.13
CA ARG A 134 -12.82 5.17 11.46
C ARG A 134 -11.30 5.01 11.38
N PRO A 135 -10.49 5.72 12.19
CA PRO A 135 -9.07 5.44 12.37
C PRO A 135 -8.82 3.98 12.76
N GLY A 136 -7.74 3.41 12.23
CA GLY A 136 -7.33 2.04 12.52
C GLY A 136 -7.05 1.80 14.00
N ASP A 137 -7.23 0.57 14.44
CA ASP A 137 -7.10 0.14 15.84
C ASP A 137 -6.18 -1.09 16.00
N GLY A 138 -5.57 -1.55 14.90
CA GLY A 138 -4.72 -2.75 14.84
C GLY A 138 -3.21 -2.49 14.99
N GLY A 139 -2.77 -1.24 15.21
CA GLY A 139 -1.35 -0.89 15.24
C GLY A 139 -0.67 -1.07 13.87
N TYR A 140 0.59 -1.50 13.89
CA TYR A 140 1.46 -1.62 12.71
C TYR A 140 1.93 -3.08 12.54
N PRO A 141 1.04 -3.99 12.11
CA PRO A 141 1.38 -5.40 11.94
C PRO A 141 2.38 -5.61 10.80
N ILE A 142 3.20 -6.64 10.95
CA ILE A 142 4.06 -7.18 9.90
C ILE A 142 3.59 -8.58 9.58
N PHE A 143 3.54 -8.89 8.31
CA PHE A 143 3.08 -10.17 7.80
C PHE A 143 4.28 -10.99 7.33
N ASP A 144 4.46 -12.18 7.92
CA ASP A 144 5.45 -13.16 7.46
C ASP A 144 4.90 -13.84 6.22
N THR A 145 5.45 -13.53 5.06
CA THR A 145 5.00 -14.00 3.75
C THR A 145 6.07 -14.89 3.08
N ALA A 146 5.69 -15.55 2.01
CA ALA A 146 6.61 -16.33 1.17
C ALA A 146 7.81 -15.52 0.64
N VAL A 147 7.69 -14.19 0.53
CA VAL A 147 8.78 -13.31 0.05
C VAL A 147 9.56 -12.63 1.17
N GLY A 148 9.12 -12.76 2.43
CA GLY A 148 9.70 -12.13 3.60
C GLY A 148 8.70 -11.27 4.36
N LYS A 149 9.18 -10.33 5.16
CA LYS A 149 8.38 -9.52 6.09
C LYS A 149 7.79 -8.30 5.39
N VAL A 150 6.47 -8.35 5.16
CA VAL A 150 5.74 -7.29 4.45
C VAL A 150 4.95 -6.43 5.45
N GLY A 151 5.06 -5.12 5.33
CA GLY A 151 4.24 -4.12 6.01
C GLY A 151 3.38 -3.34 5.03
N VAL A 152 2.34 -2.69 5.55
CA VAL A 152 1.47 -1.78 4.77
C VAL A 152 1.29 -0.48 5.53
N TYR A 153 1.30 0.65 4.80
CA TYR A 153 1.09 1.98 5.36
C TYR A 153 0.34 2.81 4.32
N ILE A 154 -0.95 3.09 4.55
CA ILE A 154 -1.86 3.53 3.48
C ILE A 154 -1.85 5.05 3.30
N CYS A 155 -1.52 5.53 2.10
CA CYS A 155 -1.75 6.88 1.58
C CYS A 155 -1.30 7.99 2.55
N TYR A 156 -2.25 8.69 3.19
CA TYR A 156 -2.04 9.79 4.15
C TYR A 156 -1.15 9.41 5.34
N ASP A 157 -1.13 8.15 5.71
CA ASP A 157 -0.22 7.63 6.74
C ASP A 157 1.24 8.03 6.46
N ARG A 158 1.63 8.16 5.18
CA ARG A 158 3.02 8.48 4.78
C ARG A 158 3.58 9.76 5.40
N HIS A 159 2.71 10.70 5.76
CA HIS A 159 3.10 11.97 6.38
C HIS A 159 3.55 11.83 7.84
N PHE A 160 3.34 10.66 8.47
CA PHE A 160 3.61 10.39 9.88
C PHE A 160 4.82 9.46 10.03
N PRO A 161 6.01 10.00 10.41
CA PRO A 161 7.24 9.22 10.51
C PRO A 161 7.15 8.07 11.54
N GLU A 162 6.27 8.20 12.53
CA GLU A 162 6.10 7.25 13.62
C GLU A 162 5.68 5.86 13.11
N GLY A 163 4.73 5.81 12.17
CA GLY A 163 4.25 4.54 11.61
C GLY A 163 5.31 3.86 10.74
N TRP A 164 6.04 4.61 9.91
CA TRP A 164 7.18 4.08 9.18
C TRP A 164 8.20 3.44 10.11
N ARG A 165 8.52 4.14 11.22
CA ARG A 165 9.45 3.64 12.22
C ARG A 165 8.91 2.42 12.97
N ALA A 166 7.63 2.40 13.31
CA ALA A 166 7.00 1.25 13.97
C ALA A 166 7.08 -0.01 13.10
N LEU A 167 6.76 0.10 11.80
CA LEU A 167 6.90 -1.00 10.83
C LEU A 167 8.36 -1.51 10.78
N GLY A 168 9.33 -0.60 10.74
CA GLY A 168 10.73 -0.98 10.74
C GLY A 168 11.19 -1.68 12.02
N VAL A 169 10.77 -1.20 13.19
CA VAL A 169 11.06 -1.84 14.48
C VAL A 169 10.43 -3.21 14.59
N ASN A 170 9.25 -3.41 13.99
CA ASN A 170 8.58 -4.70 13.91
C ASN A 170 9.21 -5.63 12.86
N GLY A 171 10.22 -5.17 12.12
CA GLY A 171 11.06 -6.00 11.26
C GLY A 171 10.67 -6.01 9.78
N ALA A 172 9.93 -5.02 9.29
CA ALA A 172 9.61 -4.91 7.86
C ALA A 172 10.86 -5.00 6.97
N GLU A 173 10.73 -5.70 5.85
CA GLU A 173 11.71 -5.76 4.76
C GLU A 173 11.18 -5.02 3.53
N ILE A 174 9.87 -5.11 3.27
CA ILE A 174 9.17 -4.38 2.20
C ILE A 174 7.94 -3.74 2.84
N VAL A 175 7.73 -2.45 2.62
CA VAL A 175 6.51 -1.75 3.01
C VAL A 175 5.81 -1.21 1.77
N PHE A 176 4.54 -1.54 1.60
CA PHE A 176 3.71 -0.97 0.54
C PHE A 176 2.94 0.25 1.03
N ASN A 177 2.92 1.30 0.21
CA ASN A 177 2.13 2.51 0.44
C ASN A 177 1.10 2.69 -0.68
N PRO A 178 -0.01 1.91 -0.63
CA PRO A 178 -1.11 2.13 -1.56
C PRO A 178 -1.79 3.47 -1.30
N SER A 179 -2.02 4.22 -2.38
CA SER A 179 -2.46 5.61 -2.30
C SER A 179 -3.48 5.98 -3.37
N ALA A 180 -4.23 7.05 -3.07
CA ALA A 180 -5.00 7.85 -4.00
C ALA A 180 -4.64 9.31 -3.72
N THR A 181 -3.69 9.86 -4.46
CA THR A 181 -3.17 11.20 -4.22
C THR A 181 -3.09 12.00 -5.52
N SER A 182 -3.59 13.24 -5.48
CA SER A 182 -3.77 14.11 -6.64
C SER A 182 -2.69 15.17 -6.78
N ARG A 183 -2.63 15.82 -7.96
CA ARG A 183 -1.64 16.88 -8.28
C ARG A 183 -1.70 18.02 -7.28
N GLY A 184 -0.58 18.71 -7.15
CA GLY A 184 -0.38 19.83 -6.23
C GLY A 184 0.80 19.58 -5.29
N LEU A 185 0.68 20.03 -4.03
CA LEU A 185 1.74 19.86 -3.03
C LEU A 185 2.14 18.38 -2.85
N SER A 186 1.18 17.47 -2.93
CA SER A 186 1.44 16.05 -2.75
C SER A 186 2.39 15.46 -3.81
N SER A 187 2.42 16.02 -5.02
CA SER A 187 3.33 15.54 -6.08
C SER A 187 4.81 15.72 -5.72
N TYR A 188 5.16 16.77 -4.98
CA TYR A 188 6.51 16.97 -4.46
C TYR A 188 6.78 16.03 -3.27
N LEU A 189 5.85 15.98 -2.32
CA LEU A 189 5.99 15.15 -1.11
C LEU A 189 6.08 13.66 -1.46
N TRP A 190 5.40 13.21 -2.51
CA TRP A 190 5.41 11.84 -2.98
C TRP A 190 6.81 11.30 -3.27
N LYS A 191 7.67 12.12 -3.87
CA LYS A 191 9.08 11.76 -4.16
C LYS A 191 10.06 12.14 -3.05
N LEU A 192 9.59 12.75 -1.96
CA LEU A 192 10.41 13.13 -0.82
C LEU A 192 10.24 12.18 0.37
N GLU A 193 9.00 11.93 0.77
CA GLU A 193 8.69 11.29 2.06
C GLU A 193 9.02 9.79 2.07
N GLN A 194 8.65 9.06 1.02
CA GLN A 194 8.93 7.62 0.96
C GLN A 194 10.43 7.31 0.81
N PRO A 195 11.22 8.00 -0.05
CA PRO A 195 12.66 7.83 -0.05
C PRO A 195 13.31 8.14 1.30
N ALA A 196 12.89 9.23 1.97
CA ALA A 196 13.38 9.55 3.30
C ALA A 196 13.01 8.47 4.32
N ALA A 197 11.79 7.92 4.25
CA ALA A 197 11.34 6.84 5.11
C ALA A 197 12.10 5.53 4.85
N ALA A 198 12.38 5.19 3.58
CA ALA A 198 13.17 4.02 3.20
C ALA A 198 14.58 4.07 3.80
N VAL A 199 15.26 5.21 3.66
CA VAL A 199 16.59 5.45 4.26
C VAL A 199 16.53 5.34 5.79
N ALA A 200 15.59 6.06 6.41
CA ALA A 200 15.50 6.12 7.87
C ALA A 200 15.21 4.76 8.50
N ASN A 201 14.55 3.86 7.78
CA ASN A 201 14.12 2.55 8.28
C ASN A 201 14.78 1.36 7.58
N GLU A 202 15.69 1.61 6.64
CA GLU A 202 16.55 0.59 6.02
C GLU A 202 15.76 -0.61 5.46
N TYR A 203 14.68 -0.31 4.71
CA TYR A 203 13.83 -1.29 4.04
C TYR A 203 13.34 -0.77 2.67
N TYR A 204 12.78 -1.65 1.85
CA TYR A 204 12.17 -1.28 0.57
C TYR A 204 10.80 -0.66 0.77
N ILE A 205 10.44 0.33 -0.07
CA ILE A 205 9.08 0.85 -0.16
C ILE A 205 8.56 0.68 -1.59
N GLY A 206 7.36 0.10 -1.73
CA GLY A 206 6.56 0.11 -2.94
C GLY A 206 5.43 1.14 -2.81
N ALA A 207 5.54 2.26 -3.53
CA ALA A 207 4.57 3.35 -3.53
C ALA A 207 3.67 3.25 -4.75
N ILE A 208 2.36 3.04 -4.55
CA ILE A 208 1.37 2.86 -5.61
C ILE A 208 0.36 3.97 -5.55
N ASN A 209 0.11 4.64 -6.68
CA ASN A 209 -0.92 5.66 -6.81
C ASN A 209 -1.92 5.30 -7.92
N ARG A 210 -3.10 5.92 -7.87
CA ARG A 210 -4.04 5.95 -8.99
C ARG A 210 -3.52 6.85 -10.11
N VAL A 211 -4.12 6.75 -11.31
CA VAL A 211 -3.84 7.63 -12.44
C VAL A 211 -5.14 8.09 -13.09
N GLY A 212 -5.14 9.32 -13.62
CA GLY A 212 -6.28 9.90 -14.34
C GLY A 212 -7.27 10.66 -13.46
N ILE A 213 -8.35 11.14 -14.10
CA ILE A 213 -9.43 11.89 -13.45
C ILE A 213 -10.65 10.98 -13.34
N GLU A 214 -11.25 10.92 -12.17
CA GLU A 214 -12.45 10.13 -11.91
C GLU A 214 -13.71 11.01 -11.91
N PRO A 215 -14.92 10.46 -12.19
CA PRO A 215 -16.13 11.26 -12.44
C PRO A 215 -16.76 11.87 -11.18
N LEU A 216 -16.10 11.83 -10.01
CA LEU A 216 -16.64 12.30 -8.74
C LEU A 216 -16.11 13.67 -8.28
N GLY A 217 -15.10 14.19 -8.97
CA GLY A 217 -14.44 15.45 -8.65
C GLY A 217 -13.41 15.83 -9.68
N ASP A 218 -12.59 16.83 -9.34
CA ASP A 218 -11.54 17.36 -10.22
C ASP A 218 -10.15 16.84 -9.86
N ASP A 219 -10.06 15.85 -8.96
CA ASP A 219 -8.76 15.31 -8.54
C ASP A 219 -8.09 14.56 -9.70
N ASP A 220 -6.96 15.11 -10.17
CA ASP A 220 -6.09 14.50 -11.16
C ASP A 220 -5.04 13.64 -10.43
N PHE A 221 -5.27 12.34 -10.42
CA PHE A 221 -4.35 11.35 -9.85
C PHE A 221 -3.16 11.15 -10.79
N TYR A 222 -1.97 11.44 -10.29
CA TYR A 222 -0.78 11.58 -11.13
C TYR A 222 0.03 10.30 -11.34
N GLY A 223 -0.49 9.11 -11.01
CA GLY A 223 0.26 7.86 -11.17
C GLY A 223 1.63 7.95 -10.50
N THR A 224 2.68 7.84 -11.28
CA THR A 224 4.08 7.97 -10.82
C THR A 224 4.39 7.01 -9.67
N SER A 225 3.89 5.79 -9.76
CA SER A 225 4.20 4.70 -8.83
C SER A 225 5.65 4.27 -8.95
N TYR A 226 6.26 3.74 -7.87
CA TYR A 226 7.67 3.37 -7.89
C TYR A 226 8.05 2.43 -6.73
N PHE A 227 9.24 1.84 -6.85
CA PHE A 227 9.94 1.24 -5.73
C PHE A 227 11.14 2.08 -5.32
N VAL A 228 11.43 2.09 -4.01
CA VAL A 228 12.61 2.72 -3.42
C VAL A 228 13.37 1.69 -2.59
N ASP A 229 14.68 1.69 -2.72
CA ASP A 229 15.58 0.82 -1.99
C ASP A 229 15.95 1.38 -0.60
N PRO A 230 16.61 0.59 0.28
CA PRO A 230 17.05 1.02 1.59
C PRO A 230 18.07 2.18 1.60
N GLU A 231 18.66 2.54 0.47
CA GLU A 231 19.54 3.71 0.30
C GLU A 231 18.77 4.95 -0.19
N GLY A 232 17.45 4.84 -0.40
CA GLY A 232 16.58 5.94 -0.87
C GLY A 232 16.59 6.15 -2.38
N LYS A 233 17.13 5.21 -3.15
CA LYS A 233 17.20 5.29 -4.61
C LYS A 233 15.99 4.62 -5.24
N PHE A 234 15.50 5.18 -6.33
CA PHE A 234 14.45 4.53 -7.12
C PHE A 234 14.99 3.25 -7.77
N VAL A 235 14.21 2.17 -7.70
CA VAL A 235 14.50 0.89 -8.34
C VAL A 235 13.90 0.91 -9.75
N GLY A 236 14.70 1.30 -10.72
CA GLY A 236 14.26 1.54 -12.09
C GLY A 236 13.46 2.84 -12.25
N ASP A 237 12.79 2.98 -13.39
CA ASP A 237 12.00 4.16 -13.70
C ASP A 237 10.69 4.18 -12.90
N THR A 238 10.21 5.40 -12.59
CA THR A 238 8.87 5.61 -12.01
C THR A 238 7.80 5.36 -13.08
N GLY A 239 6.61 4.97 -12.66
CA GLY A 239 5.46 4.82 -13.55
C GLY A 239 5.09 6.12 -14.26
N ASP A 240 4.38 5.99 -15.37
CA ASP A 240 3.91 7.11 -16.18
C ASP A 240 2.96 8.01 -15.35
N ALA A 241 3.08 9.33 -15.54
CA ALA A 241 2.27 10.29 -14.79
C ALA A 241 0.83 10.45 -15.33
N HIS A 242 0.47 9.77 -16.42
CA HIS A 242 -0.80 9.97 -17.13
C HIS A 242 -1.46 8.68 -17.64
N LYS A 243 -0.82 7.51 -17.42
CA LYS A 243 -1.30 6.25 -18.01
C LYS A 243 -1.30 5.12 -16.99
N PRO A 244 -2.25 4.16 -17.12
CA PRO A 244 -2.14 2.88 -16.46
C PRO A 244 -0.84 2.18 -16.79
N GLU A 245 -0.20 1.57 -15.78
CA GLU A 245 1.05 0.84 -15.95
C GLU A 245 1.20 -0.24 -14.89
N LEU A 246 1.66 -1.42 -15.31
CA LEU A 246 2.12 -2.48 -14.43
C LEU A 246 3.64 -2.38 -14.30
N LEU A 247 4.11 -1.98 -13.11
CA LEU A 247 5.52 -1.89 -12.79
C LEU A 247 5.98 -3.21 -12.17
N VAL A 248 7.00 -3.84 -12.75
CA VAL A 248 7.65 -5.04 -12.19
C VAL A 248 9.13 -4.74 -11.99
N ARG A 249 9.64 -4.95 -10.76
CA ARG A 249 11.02 -4.63 -10.37
C ARG A 249 11.64 -5.74 -9.53
N ASP A 250 12.95 -5.94 -9.70
CA ASP A 250 13.75 -6.84 -8.87
C ASP A 250 14.31 -6.09 -7.66
N LEU A 251 14.02 -6.58 -6.47
CA LEU A 251 14.49 -6.04 -5.20
C LEU A 251 15.61 -6.95 -4.67
N ASP A 252 16.82 -6.43 -4.54
CA ASP A 252 17.95 -7.15 -3.91
C ASP A 252 17.80 -7.13 -2.38
N MET A 253 17.22 -8.16 -1.82
CA MET A 253 16.93 -8.22 -0.39
C MET A 253 18.18 -8.28 0.49
N ASP A 254 19.33 -8.66 -0.07
CA ASP A 254 20.61 -8.66 0.66
C ASP A 254 21.10 -7.23 0.94
N LEU A 255 20.67 -6.24 0.13
CA LEU A 255 20.98 -4.83 0.35
C LEU A 255 20.47 -4.32 1.71
N ILE A 256 19.36 -4.85 2.21
CA ILE A 256 18.83 -4.51 3.55
C ILE A 256 19.89 -4.78 4.62
N LYS A 257 20.50 -5.97 4.58
CA LYS A 257 21.57 -6.31 5.54
C LYS A 257 22.78 -5.41 5.37
N VAL A 258 23.21 -5.15 4.14
CA VAL A 258 24.36 -4.29 3.84
C VAL A 258 24.17 -2.88 4.42
N VAL A 259 22.97 -2.30 4.25
CA VAL A 259 22.66 -0.95 4.74
C VAL A 259 22.57 -0.93 6.27
N ARG A 260 21.88 -1.91 6.88
CA ARG A 260 21.74 -2.05 8.32
C ARG A 260 23.08 -2.26 9.04
N ASP A 261 24.00 -3.02 8.44
CA ASP A 261 25.35 -3.21 8.99
C ASP A 261 26.20 -1.93 8.87
N ARG A 262 25.98 -1.13 7.82
CA ARG A 262 26.73 0.11 7.56
C ARG A 262 26.31 1.24 8.51
N TRP A 263 25.02 1.50 8.66
CA TRP A 263 24.48 2.64 9.39
C TRP A 263 24.06 2.30 10.82
N ALA A 264 23.58 1.08 11.06
CA ALA A 264 23.15 0.56 12.36
C ALA A 264 22.12 1.44 13.09
N PHE A 265 21.19 2.07 12.36
CA PHE A 265 20.21 3.00 12.94
C PHE A 265 19.35 2.37 14.04
N TYR A 266 18.98 1.06 13.90
CA TYR A 266 18.21 0.36 14.94
C TYR A 266 18.97 0.16 16.24
N ARG A 267 20.31 -0.03 16.20
CA ARG A 267 21.17 -0.12 17.39
C ARG A 267 21.24 1.23 18.10
N ASP A 268 21.33 2.32 17.32
CA ASP A 268 21.61 3.67 17.84
C ASP A 268 20.33 4.43 18.23
N ARG A 269 19.15 3.79 18.12
CA ARG A 269 17.89 4.35 18.63
C ARG A 269 17.96 4.61 20.15
N ARG A 270 17.28 5.66 20.57
CA ARG A 270 17.18 6.08 21.97
C ARG A 270 15.72 6.08 22.45
N PRO A 271 15.06 4.89 22.55
CA PRO A 271 13.65 4.81 22.99
C PRO A 271 13.40 5.49 24.34
N ASP A 272 14.40 5.50 25.21
CA ASP A 272 14.40 6.19 26.48
C ASP A 272 14.24 7.72 26.38
N ALA A 273 14.58 8.31 25.22
CA ALA A 273 14.48 9.75 24.95
C ALA A 273 13.24 10.14 24.14
N TYR A 274 12.39 9.17 23.70
CA TYR A 274 11.27 9.43 22.79
C TYR A 274 9.92 9.59 23.51
N GLY A 275 9.89 9.76 24.82
CA GLY A 275 8.66 9.88 25.60
C GLY A 275 7.75 11.04 25.17
N ASP A 276 8.31 12.10 24.59
CA ASP A 276 7.53 13.24 24.10
C ASP A 276 6.68 12.92 22.86
N LEU A 277 7.05 11.87 22.09
CA LEU A 277 6.26 11.43 20.92
C LEU A 277 4.90 10.81 21.28
N THR A 278 4.66 10.52 22.55
CA THR A 278 3.41 9.93 23.05
C THR A 278 2.60 10.90 23.91
N LYS A 279 2.96 12.18 23.91
CA LYS A 279 2.22 13.26 24.60
C LYS A 279 1.29 13.94 23.62
N ASP A 280 0.10 14.37 24.10
CA ASP A 280 -0.84 15.21 23.36
C ASP A 280 -0.34 16.67 23.24
#